data_ac45075ff2907d69718f4d56a82a8fbb
#
_entry.id   ac45075ff2907d69718f4d56a82a8fbb
#
_cell.length_a   1.000
_cell.length_b   1.000
_cell.length_c   1.000
_cell.angle_alpha   90.00
_cell.angle_beta   90.00
_cell.angle_gamma   90.00
#
_symmetry.space_group_name_H-M   'P 1'
#
loop_
_entity.id
_entity.type
_entity.pdbx_description
1 polymer ?
#
loop_
_entity_poly.entity_id
_entity_poly.type
_entity_poly.pdbx_seq_one_letter_code
_entity_poly.pdbx_strand_id
1 'polypeptide(L)'
;MNLGDVTNKTVPKMTLVSAPGSGGVISTRSFIPHRCHSTIGVFAAVTVATACLIPGTPAAQIAGDLSAAGSELLIEHPSGAMTVNIEVEHKDGEIELKRSGFLRTARKLYEGTVFISE
;
A
#
# COMPACT_ATOMS: atom_id res chain seq x y z
N MET A 1 0.71 18.11 7.94
CA MET A 1 0.22 18.55 6.63
C MET A 1 -0.63 19.79 6.86
N ASN A 2 -0.32 20.91 6.25
CA ASN A 2 -1.10 22.14 6.44
C ASN A 2 -2.27 22.18 5.43
N LEU A 3 -3.31 21.40 5.70
CA LEU A 3 -4.44 21.19 4.77
C LEU A 3 -5.64 22.13 5.04
N GLY A 4 -5.56 22.95 6.10
CA GLY A 4 -6.68 23.79 6.55
C GLY A 4 -7.89 22.94 7.00
N ASP A 5 -9.10 23.46 6.84
CA ASP A 5 -10.32 22.72 7.16
C ASP A 5 -10.56 21.58 6.15
N VAL A 6 -10.59 20.36 6.65
CA VAL A 6 -10.76 19.11 5.87
C VAL A 6 -12.07 18.39 6.21
N THR A 7 -12.95 18.98 7.01
CA THR A 7 -14.17 18.32 7.51
C THR A 7 -15.01 17.68 6.42
N ASN A 8 -15.11 18.32 5.25
CA ASN A 8 -15.90 17.84 4.11
C ASN A 8 -15.02 17.40 2.91
N LYS A 9 -13.71 17.18 3.14
CA LYS A 9 -12.78 16.77 2.09
C LYS A 9 -12.46 15.29 2.21
N THR A 10 -11.90 14.70 1.14
CA THR A 10 -11.44 13.30 1.10
C THR A 10 -10.00 13.15 1.56
N VAL A 11 -9.49 14.10 2.32
CA VAL A 11 -8.13 14.14 2.85
C VAL A 11 -8.16 14.61 4.31
N PRO A 12 -7.20 14.20 5.14
CA PRO A 12 -6.20 13.18 4.89
C PRO A 12 -6.81 11.78 4.82
N LYS A 13 -6.19 10.89 4.07
CA LYS A 13 -6.50 9.45 4.17
C LYS A 13 -5.68 8.87 5.31
N MET A 14 -6.31 8.08 6.15
CA MET A 14 -5.68 7.44 7.30
C MET A 14 -5.83 5.92 7.21
N THR A 15 -4.82 5.21 7.69
CA THR A 15 -4.84 3.76 7.73
C THR A 15 -4.50 3.29 9.15
N LEU A 16 -5.42 2.56 9.76
CA LEU A 16 -5.14 1.78 10.96
C LEU A 16 -4.40 0.52 10.56
N VAL A 17 -3.41 0.13 11.35
CA VAL A 17 -2.61 -1.07 11.15
C VAL A 17 -2.69 -1.97 12.37
N SER A 18 -2.68 -3.28 12.13
CA SER A 18 -2.70 -4.31 13.19
C SER A 18 -1.94 -5.56 12.73
N ALA A 19 -1.72 -6.48 13.65
CA ALA A 19 -1.13 -7.76 13.32
C ALA A 19 -1.93 -8.47 12.20
N PRO A 20 -1.25 -9.18 11.30
CA PRO A 20 -1.90 -9.91 10.23
C PRO A 20 -2.72 -11.09 10.77
N GLY A 21 -3.80 -11.45 10.08
CA GLY A 21 -4.67 -12.55 10.44
C GLY A 21 -4.76 -13.67 9.40
N SER A 22 -4.21 -13.46 8.21
CA SER A 22 -4.39 -14.36 7.07
C SER A 22 -3.11 -14.57 6.26
N GLY A 23 -1.95 -14.51 6.93
CA GLY A 23 -0.65 -14.79 6.31
C GLY A 23 0.02 -13.60 5.62
N GLY A 24 -0.54 -12.40 5.72
CA GLY A 24 0.12 -11.17 5.30
C GLY A 24 1.19 -10.70 6.27
N VAL A 25 1.85 -9.59 5.94
CA VAL A 25 2.84 -8.96 6.84
C VAL A 25 2.18 -7.97 7.81
N ILE A 26 1.02 -7.43 7.43
CA ILE A 26 0.28 -6.45 8.23
C ILE A 26 -1.19 -6.43 7.78
N SER A 27 -2.11 -6.19 8.72
CA SER A 27 -3.53 -5.99 8.42
C SER A 27 -3.90 -4.51 8.49
N THR A 28 -4.77 -4.05 7.59
CA THR A 28 -5.09 -2.64 7.41
C THR A 28 -6.58 -2.33 7.41
N ARG A 29 -6.93 -1.12 7.85
CA ARG A 29 -8.23 -0.48 7.67
C ARG A 29 -8.00 0.96 7.19
N SER A 30 -8.22 1.21 5.91
CA SER A 30 -8.04 2.53 5.30
C SER A 30 -9.33 3.34 5.31
N PHE A 31 -9.23 4.59 5.76
CA PHE A 31 -10.35 5.52 5.86
C PHE A 31 -10.22 6.64 4.83
N ILE A 32 -11.34 7.01 4.18
CA ILE A 32 -11.42 8.06 3.16
C ILE A 32 -12.47 9.10 3.59
N PRO A 33 -12.14 10.11 4.40
CA PRO A 33 -11.59 9.88 5.73
C PRO A 33 -12.64 9.29 6.67
N HIS A 34 -13.96 9.47 6.37
CA HIS A 34 -15.08 9.11 7.23
C HIS A 34 -15.64 7.70 7.01
N ARG A 35 -15.19 7.02 5.96
CA ARG A 35 -15.64 5.68 5.61
C ARG A 35 -14.46 4.73 5.47
N CYS A 36 -14.58 3.55 6.09
CA CYS A 36 -13.61 2.49 5.87
C CYS A 36 -13.75 1.96 4.44
N HIS A 37 -12.64 1.88 3.73
CA HIS A 37 -12.57 1.26 2.41
C HIS A 37 -12.73 -0.26 2.55
N SER A 38 -13.56 -0.88 1.74
CA SER A 38 -13.76 -2.34 1.74
C SER A 38 -12.52 -3.13 1.31
N THR A 39 -11.61 -2.48 0.60
CA THR A 39 -10.30 -3.00 0.21
C THR A 39 -9.21 -2.04 0.71
N ILE A 40 -8.14 -1.88 -0.03
CA ILE A 40 -7.12 -0.84 0.17
C ILE A 40 -6.80 -0.18 -1.18
N GLY A 41 -6.64 1.14 -1.19
CA GLY A 41 -6.18 1.84 -2.38
C GLY A 41 -4.71 1.51 -2.67
N VAL A 42 -4.33 1.44 -3.94
CA VAL A 42 -2.97 1.08 -4.38
C VAL A 42 -1.90 1.92 -3.69
N PHE A 43 -2.05 3.26 -3.71
CA PHE A 43 -1.08 4.14 -3.06
C PHE A 43 -1.02 3.94 -1.54
N ALA A 44 -2.17 3.68 -0.90
CA ALA A 44 -2.19 3.36 0.53
C ALA A 44 -1.47 2.05 0.83
N ALA A 45 -1.66 1.01 0.00
CA ALA A 45 -0.96 -0.26 0.14
C ALA A 45 0.56 -0.09 -0.02
N VAL A 46 1.01 0.63 -1.05
CA VAL A 46 2.43 0.94 -1.25
C VAL A 46 3.00 1.74 -0.09
N THR A 47 2.28 2.75 0.40
CA THR A 47 2.71 3.55 1.55
C THR A 47 2.86 2.70 2.81
N VAL A 48 1.88 1.83 3.12
CA VAL A 48 1.96 0.93 4.28
C VAL A 48 3.10 -0.06 4.12
N ALA A 49 3.25 -0.68 2.94
CA ALA A 49 4.33 -1.61 2.67
C ALA A 49 5.71 -0.95 2.84
N THR A 50 5.87 0.28 2.34
CA THR A 50 7.10 1.06 2.55
C THR A 50 7.32 1.34 4.05
N ALA A 51 6.25 1.73 4.77
CA ALA A 51 6.35 2.00 6.20
C ALA A 51 6.75 0.76 7.02
N CYS A 52 6.38 -0.46 6.59
CA CYS A 52 6.83 -1.70 7.22
C CYS A 52 8.37 -1.86 7.17
N LEU A 53 9.02 -1.25 6.20
CA LEU A 53 10.47 -1.33 6.02
C LEU A 53 11.24 -0.18 6.70
N ILE A 54 10.54 0.85 7.19
CA ILE A 54 11.16 2.02 7.82
C ILE A 54 11.21 1.82 9.34
N PRO A 55 12.40 1.67 9.94
CA PRO A 55 12.55 1.48 11.38
C PRO A 55 11.86 2.58 12.20
N GLY A 56 11.24 2.20 13.30
CA GLY A 56 10.58 3.12 14.23
C GLY A 56 9.15 3.50 13.84
N THR A 57 8.66 3.12 12.66
CA THR A 57 7.25 3.33 12.30
C THR A 57 6.34 2.32 13.01
N PRO A 58 5.06 2.66 13.28
CA PRO A 58 4.10 1.70 13.81
C PRO A 58 3.92 0.45 12.92
N ALA A 59 4.01 0.63 11.60
CA ALA A 59 3.90 -0.47 10.65
C ALA A 59 5.08 -1.44 10.78
N ALA A 60 6.31 -0.93 10.89
CA ALA A 60 7.51 -1.77 11.08
C ALA A 60 7.47 -2.52 12.42
N GLN A 61 6.97 -1.88 13.49
CA GLN A 61 6.82 -2.53 14.79
C GLN A 61 5.84 -3.72 14.75
N ILE A 62 4.77 -3.60 13.98
CA ILE A 62 3.76 -4.64 13.82
C ILE A 62 4.22 -5.74 12.86
N ALA A 63 4.82 -5.37 11.73
CA ALA A 63 5.29 -6.30 10.71
C ALA A 63 6.50 -7.14 11.19
N GLY A 64 7.27 -6.60 12.11
CA GLY A 64 8.46 -7.30 12.65
C GLY A 64 9.59 -7.43 11.64
N ASP A 65 10.35 -8.52 11.75
CA ASP A 65 11.46 -8.81 10.85
C ASP A 65 10.96 -9.32 9.50
N LEU A 66 11.20 -8.54 8.46
CA LEU A 66 10.83 -8.85 7.07
C LEU A 66 12.02 -9.32 6.23
N SER A 67 13.16 -9.63 6.82
CA SER A 67 14.37 -10.07 6.09
C SER A 67 14.13 -11.32 5.23
N ALA A 68 13.23 -12.19 5.64
CA ALA A 68 12.84 -13.40 4.90
C ALA A 68 11.71 -13.17 3.88
N ALA A 69 11.02 -12.04 3.90
CA ALA A 69 9.86 -11.77 3.04
C ALA A 69 10.25 -11.43 1.59
N GLY A 70 11.53 -11.15 1.33
CA GLY A 70 12.01 -10.71 0.02
C GLY A 70 11.42 -9.35 -0.36
N SER A 71 11.17 -9.15 -1.66
CA SER A 71 10.61 -7.89 -2.18
C SER A 71 9.08 -7.87 -2.21
N GLU A 72 8.39 -8.99 -1.94
CA GLU A 72 6.94 -9.08 -2.03
C GLU A 72 6.31 -9.06 -0.64
N LEU A 73 5.51 -8.03 -0.38
CA LEU A 73 4.79 -7.87 0.87
C LEU A 73 3.28 -8.01 0.64
N LEU A 74 2.65 -8.92 1.36
CA LEU A 74 1.21 -9.15 1.31
C LEU A 74 0.52 -8.27 2.35
N ILE A 75 -0.20 -7.25 1.89
CA ILE A 75 -0.91 -6.28 2.72
C ILE A 75 -2.37 -6.70 2.83
N GLU A 76 -2.81 -7.09 4.02
CA GLU A 76 -4.19 -7.48 4.26
C GLU A 76 -5.12 -6.27 4.35
N HIS A 77 -6.37 -6.46 3.90
CA HIS A 77 -7.44 -5.47 3.95
C HIS A 77 -8.80 -6.18 4.22
N PRO A 78 -9.91 -5.47 4.50
CA PRO A 78 -11.17 -6.08 4.94
C PRO A 78 -11.72 -7.22 4.08
N SER A 79 -11.44 -7.23 2.78
CA SER A 79 -11.98 -8.23 1.84
C SER A 79 -10.92 -9.13 1.21
N GLY A 80 -9.68 -9.13 1.73
CA GLY A 80 -8.60 -9.96 1.21
C GLY A 80 -7.23 -9.34 1.42
N ALA A 81 -6.34 -9.47 0.45
CA ALA A 81 -5.00 -8.93 0.51
C ALA A 81 -4.52 -8.42 -0.85
N MET A 82 -3.51 -7.54 -0.82
CA MET A 82 -2.85 -7.00 -2.01
C MET A 82 -1.36 -7.24 -1.91
N THR A 83 -0.77 -7.86 -2.93
CA THR A 83 0.67 -8.00 -3.05
C THR A 83 1.30 -6.72 -3.56
N VAL A 84 2.24 -6.20 -2.78
CA VAL A 84 3.06 -5.03 -3.11
C VAL A 84 4.49 -5.49 -3.26
N ASN A 85 5.14 -5.10 -4.36
CA ASN A 85 6.56 -5.37 -4.61
C ASN A 85 7.36 -4.12 -4.28
N ILE A 86 8.29 -4.23 -3.33
CA ILE A 86 9.13 -3.12 -2.86
C ILE A 86 10.58 -3.57 -2.77
N GLU A 87 11.45 -2.79 -3.36
CA GLU A 87 12.91 -2.90 -3.22
C GLU A 87 13.44 -1.65 -2.56
N VAL A 88 14.13 -1.82 -1.45
CA VAL A 88 14.82 -0.77 -0.74
C VAL A 88 16.31 -1.08 -0.65
N GLU A 89 17.12 -0.04 -0.64
CA GLU A 89 18.53 -0.11 -0.32
C GLU A 89 18.81 0.67 0.96
N HIS A 90 19.61 0.09 1.84
CA HIS A 90 20.09 0.76 3.04
C HIS A 90 21.44 1.40 2.72
N LYS A 91 21.50 2.72 2.70
CA LYS A 91 22.71 3.48 2.42
C LYS A 91 22.89 4.55 3.49
N ASP A 92 24.05 4.55 4.11
CA ASP A 92 24.46 5.55 5.14
C ASP A 92 23.44 5.74 6.28
N GLY A 93 22.70 4.67 6.63
CA GLY A 93 21.65 4.69 7.65
C GLY A 93 20.28 5.20 7.18
N GLU A 94 20.18 5.57 5.92
CA GLU A 94 18.94 5.94 5.26
C GLU A 94 18.39 4.82 4.39
N ILE A 95 17.09 4.84 4.15
CA ILE A 95 16.40 3.89 3.27
C ILE A 95 16.10 4.59 1.94
N GLU A 96 16.70 4.07 0.88
CA GLU A 96 16.42 4.52 -0.48
C GLU A 96 15.43 3.53 -1.15
N LEU A 97 14.28 4.04 -1.58
CA LEU A 97 13.31 3.26 -2.35
C LEU A 97 13.79 3.14 -3.80
N LYS A 98 14.20 1.94 -4.21
CA LYS A 98 14.66 1.67 -5.59
C LYS A 98 13.49 1.36 -6.52
N ARG A 99 12.52 0.60 -6.02
CA ARG A 99 11.37 0.17 -6.81
C ARG A 99 10.15 -0.02 -5.93
N SER A 100 9.00 0.39 -6.43
CA SER A 100 7.71 0.02 -5.85
C SER A 100 6.72 -0.35 -6.95
N GLY A 101 5.91 -1.35 -6.69
CA GLY A 101 4.91 -1.84 -7.63
C GLY A 101 3.85 -2.67 -6.91
N PHE A 102 2.85 -3.08 -7.66
CA PHE A 102 1.80 -3.96 -7.15
C PHE A 102 1.39 -4.96 -8.22
N LEU A 103 0.95 -6.12 -7.78
CA LEU A 103 0.47 -7.17 -8.67
C LEU A 103 -1.02 -7.00 -8.94
N ARG A 104 -1.40 -7.05 -10.21
CA ARG A 104 -2.80 -7.02 -10.65
C ARG A 104 -3.04 -8.04 -11.74
N THR A 105 -4.23 -8.61 -11.73
CA THR A 105 -4.70 -9.42 -12.85
C THR A 105 -5.32 -8.52 -13.93
N ALA A 106 -5.13 -8.90 -15.18
CA ALA A 106 -5.77 -8.24 -16.32
C ALA A 106 -6.31 -9.31 -17.29
N ARG A 107 -7.44 -8.99 -17.91
CA ARG A 107 -8.02 -9.81 -18.96
C ARG A 107 -8.28 -8.92 -20.17
N LYS A 108 -7.78 -9.34 -21.33
CA LYS A 108 -8.11 -8.68 -22.60
C LYS A 108 -9.60 -8.85 -22.89
N LEU A 109 -10.32 -7.75 -23.01
CA LEU A 109 -11.77 -7.74 -23.28
C LEU A 109 -12.08 -7.42 -24.74
N TYR A 110 -11.21 -6.64 -25.39
CA TYR A 110 -11.41 -6.20 -26.76
C TYR A 110 -10.08 -5.93 -27.45
N GLU A 111 -10.06 -6.11 -28.77
CA GLU A 111 -9.03 -5.68 -29.69
C GLU A 111 -9.68 -5.18 -30.96
N GLY A 112 -9.22 -4.05 -31.49
CA GLY A 112 -9.78 -3.47 -32.71
C GLY A 112 -8.98 -2.27 -33.19
N THR A 113 -9.37 -1.76 -34.36
CA THR A 113 -8.78 -0.58 -34.96
C THR A 113 -9.71 0.62 -34.75
N VAL A 114 -9.14 1.75 -34.36
CA VAL A 114 -9.84 3.03 -34.23
C VAL A 114 -9.41 3.94 -35.39
N PHE A 115 -10.37 4.48 -36.09
CA PHE A 115 -10.15 5.48 -37.12
C PHE A 115 -10.40 6.87 -36.52
N ILE A 116 -9.40 7.72 -36.59
CA ILE A 116 -9.52 9.12 -36.17
C ILE A 116 -9.77 10.01 -37.39
N SER A 117 -10.64 11.00 -37.25
CA SER A 117 -10.78 12.06 -38.24
C SER A 117 -9.57 12.98 -38.23
N GLU A 118 -9.10 13.39 -39.39
CA GLU A 118 -8.06 14.41 -39.56
C GLU A 118 -8.56 15.78 -39.09
#